data_c566963cf46e3661d6da81e92c5d1768
#
_entry.id   c566963cf46e3661d6da81e92c5d1768
#
_cell.length_a   1.000
_cell.length_b   1.000
_cell.length_c   1.000
_cell.angle_alpha   90.00
_cell.angle_beta   90.00
_cell.angle_gamma   90.00
#
_symmetry.space_group_name_H-M   'P 1'
#
loop_
_entity.id
_entity.type
_entity.pdbx_description
1 polymer ?
#
loop_
_entity_poly.entity_id
_entity_poly.type
_entity_poly.pdbx_seq_one_letter_code
_entity_poly.pdbx_strand_id
1 'polypeptide(L)'
;MRRRFGPGRCAPSAATIRRVVLGVDPDLLDTVLAAWVRTRAPDRDQREGLVCVALDGKSARGARRADGRAVHLVAAVDHTTGVVQGQVAVDAKSNEITAVVPLLEPLDLTGVVVTADAMHTQDAHAKYLHRRGAHYVLIAKQNRPTLARQLAALAWKDVNVAFTCTDAGHGRVETRSIKVVRPPRRLSFPHARQAICLRRWRRGRDGKVQTETVYAVTDLDFDQVTPAQLAQIIRGHWTIENKVHHVRDVTFDEDRSQTRTGTSAQVMTTFRNIAISLHRLAGAPTIAQATRAIMRRPERVLPLVT
;
A
#
# COMPACT_ATOMS: atom_id res chain seq x y z
N MET A 1 -20.46 30.70 -9.19
CA MET A 1 -21.27 30.24 -10.35
C MET A 1 -21.61 28.77 -10.15
N ARG A 2 -22.86 28.41 -9.89
CA ARG A 2 -23.27 27.00 -9.69
C ARG A 2 -23.35 26.32 -11.06
N ARG A 3 -22.53 25.31 -11.32
CA ARG A 3 -22.58 24.50 -12.55
C ARG A 3 -23.78 23.55 -12.47
N ARG A 4 -24.53 23.44 -13.55
CA ARG A 4 -25.68 22.51 -13.66
C ARG A 4 -25.21 21.13 -14.08
N PHE A 5 -25.66 20.12 -13.36
CA PHE A 5 -25.45 18.69 -13.69
C PHE A 5 -26.71 18.15 -14.41
N GLY A 6 -26.88 18.50 -15.67
CA GLY A 6 -28.06 18.16 -16.46
C GLY A 6 -29.24 19.13 -16.24
N PRO A 7 -30.36 18.94 -16.99
CA PRO A 7 -31.54 19.80 -16.92
C PRO A 7 -32.12 19.84 -15.48
N GLY A 8 -32.17 21.01 -14.89
CA GLY A 8 -32.80 21.22 -13.56
C GLY A 8 -31.96 20.86 -12.34
N ARG A 9 -30.76 20.26 -12.47
CA ARG A 9 -29.90 19.89 -11.32
C ARG A 9 -28.81 20.94 -11.07
N CYS A 10 -28.72 21.46 -9.86
CA CYS A 10 -27.66 22.35 -9.43
C CYS A 10 -26.69 21.58 -8.51
N ALA A 11 -25.40 21.90 -8.61
CA ALA A 11 -24.41 21.41 -7.64
C ALA A 11 -24.83 21.82 -6.21
N PRO A 12 -24.70 20.93 -5.23
CA PRO A 12 -24.98 21.24 -3.84
C PRO A 12 -24.09 22.38 -3.33
N SER A 13 -24.57 23.13 -2.33
CA SER A 13 -23.76 24.17 -1.69
C SER A 13 -22.62 23.52 -0.89
N ALA A 14 -21.56 24.29 -0.63
CA ALA A 14 -20.47 23.84 0.25
C ALA A 14 -20.97 23.43 1.64
N ALA A 15 -21.98 24.13 2.19
CA ALA A 15 -22.61 23.79 3.45
C ALA A 15 -23.35 22.43 3.39
N THR A 16 -24.02 22.15 2.26
CA THR A 16 -24.68 20.84 2.05
C THR A 16 -23.66 19.72 1.93
N ILE A 17 -22.60 19.91 1.16
CA ILE A 17 -21.50 18.92 1.04
C ILE A 17 -20.90 18.65 2.42
N ARG A 18 -20.61 19.73 3.20
CA ARG A 18 -20.08 19.59 4.56
C ARG A 18 -21.01 18.78 5.48
N ARG A 19 -22.32 19.03 5.46
CA ARG A 19 -23.27 18.26 6.26
C ARG A 19 -23.25 16.77 5.91
N VAL A 20 -23.22 16.44 4.63
CA VAL A 20 -23.15 15.04 4.17
C VAL A 20 -21.85 14.40 4.66
N VAL A 21 -20.70 15.05 4.46
CA VAL A 21 -19.39 14.53 4.88
C VAL A 21 -19.31 14.30 6.39
N LEU A 22 -19.97 15.16 7.20
CA LEU A 22 -20.00 15.01 8.66
C LEU A 22 -21.03 13.99 9.16
N GLY A 23 -22.08 13.70 8.38
CA GLY A 23 -23.15 12.78 8.75
C GLY A 23 -22.95 11.35 8.25
N VAL A 24 -21.93 11.09 7.41
CA VAL A 24 -21.64 9.76 6.89
C VAL A 24 -20.86 8.96 7.92
N ASP A 25 -21.22 7.68 8.12
CA ASP A 25 -20.39 6.70 8.81
C ASP A 25 -19.13 6.43 7.97
N PRO A 26 -17.93 6.76 8.47
CA PRO A 26 -16.70 6.65 7.70
C PRO A 26 -16.27 5.22 7.42
N ASP A 27 -16.51 4.29 8.34
CA ASP A 27 -16.09 2.89 8.23
C ASP A 27 -17.01 2.14 7.25
N LEU A 28 -18.31 2.43 7.30
CA LEU A 28 -19.25 1.93 6.31
C LEU A 28 -18.96 2.50 4.92
N LEU A 29 -18.61 3.79 4.81
CA LEU A 29 -18.23 4.40 3.56
C LEU A 29 -16.97 3.74 2.97
N ASP A 30 -15.94 3.50 3.79
CA ASP A 30 -14.72 2.81 3.39
C ASP A 30 -15.04 1.41 2.86
N THR A 31 -15.87 0.65 3.59
CA THR A 31 -16.27 -0.70 3.22
C THR A 31 -17.01 -0.74 1.87
N VAL A 32 -18.05 0.08 1.72
CA VAL A 32 -18.91 0.09 0.54
C VAL A 32 -18.15 0.56 -0.70
N LEU A 33 -17.39 1.65 -0.58
CA LEU A 33 -16.64 2.20 -1.71
C LEU A 33 -15.47 1.30 -2.11
N ALA A 34 -14.78 0.68 -1.17
CA ALA A 34 -13.73 -0.29 -1.47
C ALA A 34 -14.31 -1.52 -2.19
N ALA A 35 -15.44 -2.05 -1.72
CA ALA A 35 -16.12 -3.16 -2.39
C ALA A 35 -16.52 -2.78 -3.83
N TRP A 36 -17.10 -1.60 -4.02
CA TRP A 36 -17.49 -1.09 -5.32
C TRP A 36 -16.30 -0.91 -6.28
N VAL A 37 -15.16 -0.40 -5.80
CA VAL A 37 -13.94 -0.27 -6.63
C VAL A 37 -13.41 -1.65 -7.03
N ARG A 38 -13.45 -2.63 -6.13
CA ARG A 38 -13.01 -4.00 -6.44
C ARG A 38 -13.81 -4.65 -7.56
N THR A 39 -15.12 -4.37 -7.68
CA THR A 39 -15.93 -4.88 -8.80
C THR A 39 -15.51 -4.33 -10.17
N ARG A 40 -14.72 -3.25 -10.20
CA ARG A 40 -14.19 -2.63 -11.42
C ARG A 40 -12.74 -2.99 -11.71
N ALA A 41 -12.06 -3.59 -10.75
CA ALA A 41 -10.69 -4.05 -10.96
C ALA A 41 -10.67 -5.23 -11.95
N PRO A 42 -9.64 -5.35 -12.81
CA PRO A 42 -9.47 -6.50 -13.67
C PRO A 42 -9.47 -7.79 -12.85
N ASP A 43 -10.11 -8.82 -13.40
CA ASP A 43 -10.19 -10.14 -12.80
C ASP A 43 -8.77 -10.65 -12.46
N ARG A 44 -8.64 -11.26 -11.30
CA ARG A 44 -7.37 -11.82 -10.83
C ARG A 44 -6.91 -12.96 -11.72
N ASP A 45 -7.84 -13.80 -12.17
CA ASP A 45 -7.56 -14.98 -13.00
C ASP A 45 -7.04 -14.60 -14.40
N GLN A 46 -7.25 -13.34 -14.80
CA GLN A 46 -6.73 -12.80 -16.07
C GLN A 46 -5.34 -12.15 -15.93
N ARG A 47 -4.77 -12.13 -14.73
CA ARG A 47 -3.47 -11.52 -14.48
C ARG A 47 -2.35 -12.55 -14.56
N GLU A 48 -1.31 -12.23 -15.29
CA GLU A 48 -0.09 -13.02 -15.26
C GLU A 48 0.66 -12.82 -13.92
N GLY A 49 1.05 -13.94 -13.29
CA GLY A 49 1.87 -13.97 -12.08
C GLY A 49 1.11 -13.75 -10.77
N LEU A 50 1.88 -13.55 -9.70
CA LEU A 50 1.35 -13.42 -8.35
C LEU A 50 0.66 -12.06 -8.13
N VAL A 51 -0.55 -12.09 -7.59
CA VAL A 51 -1.24 -10.87 -7.13
C VAL A 51 -0.63 -10.44 -5.80
N CYS A 52 -0.14 -9.21 -5.74
CA CYS A 52 0.52 -8.67 -4.56
C CYS A 52 -0.23 -7.45 -4.01
N VAL A 53 -0.36 -7.39 -2.68
CA VAL A 53 -1.00 -6.29 -1.95
C VAL A 53 -0.02 -5.72 -0.92
N ALA A 54 0.21 -4.40 -0.97
CA ALA A 54 0.99 -3.68 0.02
C ALA A 54 0.10 -3.15 1.14
N LEU A 55 0.55 -3.29 2.39
CA LEU A 55 -0.07 -2.68 3.57
C LEU A 55 0.86 -1.59 4.11
N ASP A 56 0.32 -0.40 4.30
CA ASP A 56 1.05 0.69 4.94
C ASP A 56 0.10 1.70 5.58
N GLY A 57 0.59 2.38 6.64
CA GLY A 57 -0.14 3.37 7.38
C GLY A 57 0.24 4.80 6.97
N LYS A 58 -0.77 5.69 6.93
CA LYS A 58 -0.54 7.11 6.68
C LYS A 58 -1.38 7.99 7.60
N SER A 59 -0.72 8.97 8.21
CA SER A 59 -1.38 10.02 8.99
C SER A 59 -1.77 11.20 8.10
N ALA A 60 -3.03 11.64 8.19
CA ALA A 60 -3.51 12.88 7.58
C ALA A 60 -3.06 14.08 8.45
N ARG A 61 -1.83 14.57 8.26
CA ARG A 61 -1.14 15.51 9.16
C ARG A 61 -1.84 16.86 9.31
N GLY A 62 -2.52 17.32 8.26
CA GLY A 62 -3.29 18.58 8.27
C GLY A 62 -4.60 18.49 9.07
N ALA A 63 -5.13 17.29 9.22
CA ALA A 63 -6.42 17.03 9.85
C ALA A 63 -6.27 16.52 11.29
N ARG A 64 -5.71 17.39 12.17
CA ARG A 64 -5.57 17.04 13.58
C ARG A 64 -6.90 17.21 14.32
N ARG A 65 -7.24 16.22 15.14
CA ARG A 65 -8.38 16.25 16.07
C ARG A 65 -8.14 17.27 17.20
N ALA A 66 -9.14 17.53 18.02
CA ALA A 66 -9.03 18.46 19.15
C ALA A 66 -7.96 18.03 20.17
N ASP A 67 -7.66 16.73 20.27
CA ASP A 67 -6.57 16.17 21.09
C ASP A 67 -5.17 16.32 20.46
N GLY A 68 -5.06 17.01 19.33
CA GLY A 68 -3.81 17.23 18.58
C GLY A 68 -3.35 16.06 17.71
N ARG A 69 -4.03 14.89 17.76
CA ARG A 69 -3.67 13.71 16.98
C ARG A 69 -4.20 13.79 15.56
N ALA A 70 -3.38 13.39 14.60
CA ALA A 70 -3.82 13.21 13.23
C ALA A 70 -4.63 11.92 13.09
N VAL A 71 -5.58 11.88 12.16
CA VAL A 71 -6.23 10.64 11.77
C VAL A 71 -5.20 9.77 11.07
N HIS A 72 -5.05 8.55 11.57
CA HIS A 72 -4.12 7.56 11.02
C HIS A 72 -4.90 6.42 10.39
N LEU A 73 -4.54 6.04 9.17
CA LEU A 73 -5.26 5.05 8.37
C LEU A 73 -4.26 4.05 7.80
N VAL A 74 -4.55 2.76 7.92
CA VAL A 74 -3.83 1.70 7.22
C VAL A 74 -4.62 1.35 5.95
N ALA A 75 -3.92 1.26 4.83
CA ALA A 75 -4.50 0.93 3.53
C ALA A 75 -3.89 -0.35 2.95
N ALA A 76 -4.67 -1.05 2.15
CA ALA A 76 -4.26 -2.17 1.32
C ALA A 76 -4.27 -1.74 -0.15
N VAL A 77 -3.14 -1.86 -0.86
CA VAL A 77 -2.97 -1.37 -2.23
C VAL A 77 -2.39 -2.45 -3.12
N ASP A 78 -3.02 -2.69 -4.26
CA ASP A 78 -2.53 -3.60 -5.28
C ASP A 78 -1.22 -3.07 -5.90
N HIS A 79 -0.17 -3.89 -5.94
CA HIS A 79 1.15 -3.49 -6.45
C HIS A 79 1.12 -3.08 -7.91
N THR A 80 0.40 -3.82 -8.73
CA THR A 80 0.38 -3.65 -10.18
C THR A 80 -0.45 -2.44 -10.58
N THR A 81 -1.69 -2.40 -10.13
CA THR A 81 -2.65 -1.36 -10.53
C THR A 81 -2.50 -0.08 -9.71
N GLY A 82 -2.04 -0.17 -8.46
CA GLY A 82 -2.07 0.93 -7.50
C GLY A 82 -3.48 1.28 -7.03
N VAL A 83 -4.44 0.36 -7.21
CA VAL A 83 -5.81 0.49 -6.73
C VAL A 83 -5.86 0.21 -5.24
N VAL A 84 -6.52 1.08 -4.49
CA VAL A 84 -6.76 0.90 -3.05
C VAL A 84 -7.88 -0.13 -2.86
N GLN A 85 -7.55 -1.27 -2.27
CA GLN A 85 -8.44 -2.40 -2.02
C GLN A 85 -9.31 -2.21 -0.77
N GLY A 86 -8.83 -1.39 0.16
CA GLY A 86 -9.50 -1.05 1.41
C GLY A 86 -8.63 -0.14 2.28
N GLN A 87 -9.23 0.44 3.29
CA GLN A 87 -8.55 1.16 4.36
C GLN A 87 -9.32 1.04 5.67
N VAL A 88 -8.62 1.19 6.79
CA VAL A 88 -9.18 1.15 8.14
C VAL A 88 -8.52 2.21 9.00
N ALA A 89 -9.32 2.92 9.80
CA ALA A 89 -8.79 3.86 10.77
C ALA A 89 -8.12 3.12 11.94
N VAL A 90 -6.97 3.63 12.37
CA VAL A 90 -6.29 3.13 13.55
C VAL A 90 -6.79 3.90 14.77
N ASP A 91 -7.30 3.18 15.76
CA ASP A 91 -7.77 3.77 17.00
C ASP A 91 -6.66 4.49 17.75
N ALA A 92 -7.01 5.58 18.44
CA ALA A 92 -6.06 6.40 19.19
C ALA A 92 -5.32 5.63 20.30
N LYS A 93 -5.86 4.52 20.77
CA LYS A 93 -5.29 3.65 21.83
C LYS A 93 -4.63 2.38 21.27
N SER A 94 -4.66 2.16 19.94
CA SER A 94 -4.10 0.99 19.27
C SER A 94 -2.95 1.40 18.34
N ASN A 95 -2.36 0.43 17.67
CA ASN A 95 -1.34 0.64 16.64
C ASN A 95 -1.77 -0.04 15.33
N GLU A 96 -1.03 0.20 14.27
CA GLU A 96 -1.30 -0.37 12.95
C GLU A 96 -1.37 -1.91 12.95
N ILE A 97 -0.71 -2.58 13.90
CA ILE A 97 -0.69 -4.05 13.98
C ILE A 97 -2.11 -4.61 14.13
N THR A 98 -2.95 -3.96 14.94
CA THR A 98 -4.32 -4.41 15.18
C THR A 98 -5.27 -4.11 14.01
N ALA A 99 -4.91 -3.18 13.14
CA ALA A 99 -5.72 -2.79 11.98
C ALA A 99 -5.61 -3.78 10.80
N VAL A 100 -4.57 -4.63 10.76
CA VAL A 100 -4.33 -5.54 9.63
C VAL A 100 -5.46 -6.54 9.43
N VAL A 101 -5.95 -7.17 10.48
CA VAL A 101 -7.02 -8.17 10.38
C VAL A 101 -8.33 -7.52 9.89
N PRO A 102 -8.87 -6.45 10.52
CA PRO A 102 -10.05 -5.77 10.02
C PRO A 102 -9.93 -5.27 8.57
N LEU A 103 -8.74 -4.79 8.18
CA LEU A 103 -8.48 -4.32 6.82
C LEU A 103 -8.56 -5.45 5.78
N LEU A 104 -8.02 -6.62 6.12
CA LEU A 104 -7.91 -7.74 5.19
C LEU A 104 -9.13 -8.67 5.21
N GLU A 105 -9.95 -8.63 6.28
CA GLU A 105 -11.09 -9.53 6.45
C GLU A 105 -12.08 -9.51 5.27
N PRO A 106 -12.47 -8.35 4.69
CA PRO A 106 -13.41 -8.30 3.57
C PRO A 106 -12.77 -8.64 2.21
N LEU A 107 -11.46 -8.97 2.16
CA LEU A 107 -10.76 -9.28 0.92
C LEU A 107 -10.70 -10.80 0.71
N ASP A 108 -10.84 -11.24 -0.53
CA ASP A 108 -10.38 -12.57 -0.90
C ASP A 108 -8.86 -12.56 -0.98
N LEU A 109 -8.22 -13.35 -0.12
CA LEU A 109 -6.77 -13.43 0.01
C LEU A 109 -6.17 -14.69 -0.61
N THR A 110 -6.97 -15.58 -1.18
CA THR A 110 -6.51 -16.84 -1.76
C THR A 110 -5.43 -16.59 -2.81
N GLY A 111 -4.22 -17.13 -2.59
CA GLY A 111 -3.06 -16.96 -3.48
C GLY A 111 -2.47 -15.54 -3.54
N VAL A 112 -2.94 -14.60 -2.72
CA VAL A 112 -2.43 -13.23 -2.68
C VAL A 112 -1.16 -13.16 -1.84
N VAL A 113 -0.14 -12.46 -2.33
CA VAL A 113 1.08 -12.15 -1.57
C VAL A 113 0.92 -10.81 -0.88
N VAL A 114 0.93 -10.80 0.43
CA VAL A 114 0.87 -9.58 1.24
C VAL A 114 2.28 -9.12 1.59
N THR A 115 2.57 -7.85 1.31
CA THR A 115 3.78 -7.16 1.75
C THR A 115 3.43 -6.06 2.75
N ALA A 116 4.26 -5.87 3.75
CA ALA A 116 4.04 -4.84 4.75
C ALA A 116 5.38 -4.37 5.33
N ASP A 117 5.36 -3.19 5.95
CA ASP A 117 6.51 -2.66 6.64
C ASP A 117 6.96 -3.58 7.79
N ALA A 118 8.20 -3.42 8.21
CA ALA A 118 8.80 -4.27 9.24
C ALA A 118 7.94 -4.37 10.52
N MET A 119 7.23 -3.30 10.90
CA MET A 119 6.32 -3.29 12.05
C MET A 119 5.28 -4.42 11.99
N HIS A 120 4.81 -4.76 10.79
CA HIS A 120 3.84 -5.81 10.55
C HIS A 120 4.43 -7.23 10.46
N THR A 121 5.75 -7.38 10.64
CA THR A 121 6.42 -8.69 10.72
C THR A 121 6.12 -9.33 12.07
N GLN A 122 4.88 -9.81 12.22
CA GLN A 122 4.34 -10.41 13.44
C GLN A 122 3.90 -11.85 13.19
N ASP A 123 4.14 -12.72 14.19
CA ASP A 123 3.73 -14.15 14.10
C ASP A 123 2.22 -14.30 13.89
N ALA A 124 1.43 -13.42 14.53
CA ALA A 124 -0.02 -13.41 14.40
C ALA A 124 -0.45 -13.11 12.95
N HIS A 125 0.22 -12.15 12.28
CA HIS A 125 -0.06 -11.82 10.88
C HIS A 125 0.29 -12.96 9.94
N ALA A 126 1.48 -13.57 10.10
CA ALA A 126 1.89 -14.71 9.28
C ALA A 126 0.90 -15.88 9.42
N LYS A 127 0.47 -16.21 10.64
CA LYS A 127 -0.53 -17.26 10.91
C LYS A 127 -1.91 -16.89 10.33
N TYR A 128 -2.32 -15.63 10.43
CA TYR A 128 -3.59 -15.15 9.86
C TYR A 128 -3.59 -15.28 8.35
N LEU A 129 -2.57 -14.76 7.67
CA LEU A 129 -2.43 -14.83 6.23
C LEU A 129 -2.44 -16.27 5.72
N HIS A 130 -1.66 -17.14 6.36
CA HIS A 130 -1.63 -18.56 6.01
C HIS A 130 -3.01 -19.24 6.14
N ARG A 131 -3.77 -18.97 7.23
CA ARG A 131 -5.13 -19.49 7.39
C ARG A 131 -6.12 -19.00 6.32
N ARG A 132 -5.87 -17.78 5.78
CA ARG A 132 -6.67 -17.19 4.69
C ARG A 132 -6.23 -17.63 3.30
N GLY A 133 -5.32 -18.62 3.19
CA GLY A 133 -4.76 -19.06 1.90
C GLY A 133 -3.89 -18.01 1.20
N ALA A 134 -3.44 -17.00 1.93
CA ALA A 134 -2.54 -15.96 1.45
C ALA A 134 -1.09 -16.31 1.73
N HIS A 135 -0.20 -15.65 0.99
CA HIS A 135 1.23 -15.66 1.21
C HIS A 135 1.72 -14.32 1.75
N TYR A 136 2.94 -14.30 2.25
CA TYR A 136 3.58 -13.06 2.72
C TYR A 136 5.02 -12.92 2.22
N VAL A 137 5.46 -11.67 2.08
CA VAL A 137 6.89 -11.29 2.04
C VAL A 137 7.09 -10.17 3.05
N LEU A 138 7.71 -10.48 4.19
CA LEU A 138 7.82 -9.59 5.34
C LEU A 138 9.28 -9.25 5.66
N ILE A 139 9.55 -7.97 5.88
CA ILE A 139 10.88 -7.44 6.17
C ILE A 139 11.19 -7.58 7.66
N ALA A 140 12.34 -8.17 8.01
CA ALA A 140 12.81 -8.28 9.39
C ALA A 140 13.79 -7.14 9.71
N LYS A 141 13.44 -6.29 10.66
CA LYS A 141 14.28 -5.20 11.19
C LYS A 141 14.34 -5.26 12.72
N GLN A 142 14.75 -4.16 13.36
CA GLN A 142 14.93 -4.07 14.82
C GLN A 142 13.63 -4.23 15.64
N ASN A 143 12.45 -4.08 15.02
CA ASN A 143 11.16 -4.41 15.65
C ASN A 143 11.03 -5.90 16.01
N ARG A 144 11.77 -6.77 15.33
CA ARG A 144 11.89 -8.23 15.58
C ARG A 144 13.37 -8.60 15.71
N PRO A 145 14.06 -8.18 16.79
CA PRO A 145 15.52 -8.25 16.90
C PRO A 145 16.05 -9.70 16.85
N THR A 146 15.32 -10.65 17.40
CA THR A 146 15.69 -12.06 17.35
C THR A 146 15.65 -12.61 15.94
N LEU A 147 14.55 -12.38 15.20
CA LEU A 147 14.42 -12.80 13.81
C LEU A 147 15.48 -12.12 12.93
N ALA A 148 15.66 -10.82 13.08
CA ALA A 148 16.67 -10.08 12.33
C ALA A 148 18.10 -10.62 12.57
N ARG A 149 18.45 -10.90 13.81
CA ARG A 149 19.76 -11.53 14.15
C ARG A 149 19.90 -12.93 13.59
N GLN A 150 18.86 -13.76 13.68
CA GLN A 150 18.87 -15.11 13.10
C GLN A 150 19.08 -15.08 11.59
N LEU A 151 18.39 -14.18 10.87
CA LEU A 151 18.56 -14.01 9.43
C LEU A 151 19.93 -13.47 9.07
N ALA A 152 20.44 -12.46 9.80
CA ALA A 152 21.77 -11.91 9.58
C ALA A 152 22.89 -12.93 9.80
N ALA A 153 22.71 -13.87 10.73
CA ALA A 153 23.67 -14.91 11.08
C ALA A 153 23.70 -16.11 10.10
N LEU A 154 22.86 -16.14 9.09
CA LEU A 154 22.94 -17.16 8.05
C LEU A 154 24.22 -16.99 7.23
N ALA A 155 24.77 -18.11 6.71
CA ALA A 155 26.04 -18.16 5.96
C ALA A 155 25.91 -17.51 4.57
N TRP A 156 25.48 -16.25 4.51
CA TRP A 156 25.25 -15.52 3.25
C TRP A 156 26.49 -15.40 2.37
N LYS A 157 27.69 -15.54 2.93
CA LYS A 157 28.94 -15.52 2.17
C LYS A 157 29.01 -16.71 1.20
N ASP A 158 28.49 -17.86 1.62
CA ASP A 158 28.55 -19.12 0.87
C ASP A 158 27.35 -19.27 -0.09
N VAL A 159 26.41 -18.34 -0.08
CA VAL A 159 25.24 -18.34 -0.95
C VAL A 159 25.53 -17.50 -2.19
N ASN A 160 25.32 -18.07 -3.36
CA ASN A 160 25.42 -17.33 -4.62
C ASN A 160 24.30 -16.27 -4.73
N VAL A 161 24.60 -15.17 -5.45
CA VAL A 161 23.60 -14.20 -5.85
C VAL A 161 22.65 -14.88 -6.84
N ALA A 162 21.37 -14.96 -6.48
CA ALA A 162 20.35 -15.62 -7.29
C ALA A 162 19.76 -14.72 -8.38
N PHE A 163 19.74 -13.38 -8.15
CA PHE A 163 19.30 -12.41 -9.13
C PHE A 163 19.87 -11.03 -8.83
N THR A 164 20.14 -10.25 -9.89
CA THR A 164 20.59 -8.85 -9.81
C THR A 164 19.84 -8.00 -10.83
N CYS A 165 19.44 -6.82 -10.45
CA CYS A 165 18.91 -5.80 -11.36
C CYS A 165 19.54 -4.45 -11.07
N THR A 166 19.72 -3.65 -12.13
CA THR A 166 20.23 -2.28 -12.04
C THR A 166 19.25 -1.33 -12.71
N ASP A 167 18.90 -0.27 -12.00
CA ASP A 167 18.07 0.82 -12.49
C ASP A 167 18.90 2.12 -12.51
N ALA A 168 18.72 2.91 -13.56
CA ALA A 168 19.25 4.26 -13.65
C ALA A 168 18.12 5.25 -13.85
N GLY A 169 18.07 6.31 -13.05
CA GLY A 169 17.04 7.33 -13.15
C GLY A 169 17.22 8.46 -12.14
N HIS A 170 16.67 9.61 -12.43
CA HIS A 170 16.73 10.80 -11.57
C HIS A 170 18.16 11.15 -11.09
N GLY A 171 19.17 10.84 -11.92
CA GLY A 171 20.60 11.09 -11.63
C GLY A 171 21.22 10.16 -10.59
N ARG A 172 20.64 8.99 -10.36
CA ARG A 172 21.20 7.95 -9.51
C ARG A 172 21.23 6.61 -10.25
N VAL A 173 22.16 5.76 -9.87
CA VAL A 173 22.21 4.35 -10.27
C VAL A 173 21.97 3.52 -9.03
N GLU A 174 21.10 2.55 -9.13
CA GLU A 174 20.77 1.65 -8.04
C GLU A 174 20.83 0.20 -8.51
N THR A 175 21.68 -0.61 -7.85
CA THR A 175 21.78 -2.05 -8.09
C THR A 175 21.24 -2.79 -6.89
N ARG A 176 20.36 -3.77 -7.15
CA ARG A 176 19.82 -4.68 -6.14
C ARG A 176 20.28 -6.09 -6.48
N SER A 177 20.84 -6.78 -5.50
CA SER A 177 21.14 -8.21 -5.58
C SER A 177 20.39 -8.97 -4.49
N ILE A 178 19.88 -10.14 -4.83
CA ILE A 178 19.13 -11.00 -3.92
C ILE A 178 19.78 -12.36 -3.78
N LYS A 179 19.87 -12.84 -2.56
CA LYS A 179 20.25 -14.19 -2.18
C LYS A 179 19.08 -14.82 -1.44
N VAL A 180 18.83 -16.09 -1.71
CA VAL A 180 17.68 -16.83 -1.14
C VAL A 180 18.16 -18.17 -0.66
N VAL A 181 17.72 -18.58 0.54
CA VAL A 181 18.03 -19.87 1.11
C VAL A 181 16.83 -20.45 1.84
N ARG A 182 16.80 -21.78 1.98
CA ARG A 182 15.86 -22.42 2.90
C ARG A 182 16.26 -22.09 4.34
N PRO A 183 15.33 -21.54 5.15
CA PRO A 183 15.66 -21.21 6.52
C PRO A 183 15.95 -22.47 7.34
N PRO A 184 16.89 -22.43 8.29
CA PRO A 184 17.12 -23.55 9.20
C PRO A 184 15.89 -23.75 10.11
N ARG A 185 15.69 -24.99 10.59
CA ARG A 185 14.56 -25.33 11.48
C ARG A 185 14.44 -24.47 12.74
N ARG A 186 15.57 -23.92 13.19
CA ARG A 186 15.65 -23.01 14.35
C ARG A 186 15.16 -21.58 14.08
N LEU A 187 14.92 -21.21 12.81
CA LEU A 187 14.36 -19.88 12.50
C LEU A 187 12.91 -19.85 12.97
N SER A 188 12.68 -19.06 14.01
CA SER A 188 11.40 -18.98 14.70
C SER A 188 10.47 -17.96 14.01
N PHE A 189 9.98 -18.26 12.81
CA PHE A 189 8.93 -17.46 12.18
C PHE A 189 7.91 -18.38 11.49
N PRO A 190 6.59 -18.19 11.73
CA PRO A 190 5.55 -19.12 11.26
C PRO A 190 5.53 -19.29 9.76
N HIS A 191 5.51 -20.54 9.31
CA HIS A 191 5.36 -20.94 7.91
C HIS A 191 6.50 -20.50 6.98
N ALA A 192 7.59 -19.90 7.47
CA ALA A 192 8.69 -19.44 6.62
C ALA A 192 9.32 -20.60 5.81
N ARG A 193 9.34 -20.47 4.48
CA ARG A 193 9.92 -21.42 3.51
C ARG A 193 11.21 -20.89 2.91
N GLN A 194 11.34 -19.57 2.80
CA GLN A 194 12.55 -18.94 2.28
C GLN A 194 13.00 -17.77 3.18
N ALA A 195 14.30 -17.69 3.41
CA ALA A 195 14.99 -16.55 3.98
C ALA A 195 15.68 -15.78 2.87
N ILE A 196 15.55 -14.46 2.89
CA ILE A 196 15.97 -13.56 1.82
C ILE A 196 16.97 -12.55 2.38
N CYS A 197 18.08 -12.36 1.66
CA CYS A 197 19.01 -11.25 1.85
C CYS A 197 19.04 -10.40 0.59
N LEU A 198 18.52 -9.18 0.68
CA LEU A 198 18.53 -8.21 -0.41
C LEU A 198 19.56 -7.14 -0.08
N ARG A 199 20.58 -6.99 -0.95
CA ARG A 199 21.57 -5.92 -0.87
C ARG A 199 21.25 -4.87 -1.92
N ARG A 200 21.13 -3.62 -1.48
CA ARG A 200 20.89 -2.44 -2.31
C ARG A 200 22.10 -1.54 -2.29
N TRP A 201 22.67 -1.30 -3.45
CA TRP A 201 23.76 -0.37 -3.68
C TRP A 201 23.23 0.81 -4.49
N ARG A 202 23.52 2.02 -4.05
CA ARG A 202 23.10 3.26 -4.69
C ARG A 202 24.28 4.19 -4.85
N ARG A 203 24.41 4.80 -6.03
CA ARG A 203 25.31 5.92 -6.29
C ARG A 203 24.48 7.14 -6.68
N GLY A 204 24.56 8.21 -5.88
CA GLY A 204 23.90 9.48 -6.12
C GLY A 204 24.60 10.34 -7.18
N ARG A 205 24.01 11.47 -7.54
CA ARG A 205 24.63 12.48 -8.44
C ARG A 205 25.94 13.03 -7.89
N ASP A 206 26.05 13.13 -6.59
CA ASP A 206 27.24 13.56 -5.85
C ASP A 206 28.34 12.50 -5.78
N GLY A 207 28.17 11.39 -6.47
CA GLY A 207 29.10 10.25 -6.47
C GLY A 207 29.10 9.42 -5.20
N LYS A 208 28.35 9.84 -4.15
CA LYS A 208 28.28 9.10 -2.89
C LYS A 208 27.61 7.75 -3.08
N VAL A 209 28.23 6.74 -2.48
CA VAL A 209 27.74 5.37 -2.49
C VAL A 209 27.10 5.06 -1.14
N GLN A 210 25.90 4.50 -1.20
CA GLN A 210 25.18 3.94 -0.04
C GLN A 210 24.92 2.47 -0.29
N THR A 211 25.14 1.64 0.72
CA THR A 211 24.80 0.22 0.68
C THR A 211 23.88 -0.09 1.86
N GLU A 212 22.79 -0.76 1.56
CA GLU A 212 21.83 -1.23 2.55
C GLU A 212 21.59 -2.72 2.35
N THR A 213 21.58 -3.47 3.46
CA THR A 213 21.21 -4.89 3.47
C THR A 213 19.89 -5.04 4.22
N VAL A 214 18.92 -5.68 3.57
CA VAL A 214 17.59 -5.95 4.11
C VAL A 214 17.39 -7.45 4.16
N TYR A 215 16.88 -7.95 5.28
CA TYR A 215 16.48 -9.34 5.42
C TYR A 215 14.96 -9.47 5.40
N ALA A 216 14.48 -10.52 4.76
CA ALA A 216 13.05 -10.81 4.70
C ALA A 216 12.80 -12.32 4.82
N VAL A 217 11.55 -12.66 5.10
CA VAL A 217 11.04 -14.03 5.13
C VAL A 217 9.78 -14.13 4.29
N THR A 218 9.56 -15.31 3.70
CA THR A 218 8.33 -15.62 2.97
C THR A 218 7.93 -17.07 3.21
N ASP A 219 6.63 -17.35 3.13
CA ASP A 219 6.06 -18.69 3.13
C ASP A 219 5.90 -19.30 1.73
N LEU A 220 6.18 -18.53 0.67
CA LEU A 220 6.28 -19.04 -0.69
C LEU A 220 7.44 -20.04 -0.78
N ASP A 221 7.24 -21.20 -1.43
CA ASP A 221 8.32 -22.15 -1.68
C ASP A 221 9.05 -21.82 -3.00
N PHE A 222 10.16 -22.50 -3.27
CA PHE A 222 11.06 -22.22 -4.40
C PHE A 222 10.42 -22.52 -5.77
N ASP A 223 9.41 -23.38 -5.82
CA ASP A 223 8.63 -23.68 -7.02
C ASP A 223 7.51 -22.66 -7.29
N GLN A 224 7.08 -21.92 -6.28
CA GLN A 224 6.01 -20.92 -6.37
C GLN A 224 6.51 -19.54 -6.80
N VAL A 225 7.78 -19.22 -6.54
CA VAL A 225 8.33 -17.88 -6.80
C VAL A 225 9.82 -17.93 -7.12
N THR A 226 10.21 -17.25 -8.19
CA THR A 226 11.61 -17.07 -8.56
C THR A 226 12.29 -15.95 -7.75
N PRO A 227 13.63 -15.94 -7.61
CA PRO A 227 14.35 -14.83 -6.98
C PRO A 227 14.11 -13.47 -7.63
N ALA A 228 13.92 -13.45 -8.95
CA ALA A 228 13.58 -12.22 -9.69
C ALA A 228 12.20 -11.67 -9.25
N GLN A 229 11.20 -12.53 -9.15
CA GLN A 229 9.87 -12.16 -8.66
C GLN A 229 9.91 -11.69 -7.20
N LEU A 230 10.68 -12.37 -6.32
CA LEU A 230 10.86 -11.92 -4.93
C LEU A 230 11.47 -10.50 -4.87
N ALA A 231 12.47 -10.22 -5.70
CA ALA A 231 13.05 -8.87 -5.77
C ALA A 231 12.02 -7.83 -6.25
N GLN A 232 11.17 -8.20 -7.22
CA GLN A 232 10.07 -7.35 -7.69
C GLN A 232 9.00 -7.13 -6.62
N ILE A 233 8.60 -8.18 -5.90
CA ILE A 233 7.61 -8.11 -4.81
C ILE A 233 8.10 -7.18 -3.70
N ILE A 234 9.36 -7.34 -3.25
CA ILE A 234 9.95 -6.46 -2.22
C ILE A 234 10.01 -5.01 -2.70
N ARG A 235 10.37 -4.78 -3.96
CA ARG A 235 10.35 -3.45 -4.56
C ARG A 235 8.94 -2.89 -4.71
N GLY A 236 8.01 -3.75 -5.09
CA GLY A 236 6.60 -3.40 -5.33
C GLY A 236 5.88 -2.90 -4.08
N HIS A 237 6.36 -3.22 -2.88
CA HIS A 237 5.84 -2.65 -1.64
C HIS A 237 5.82 -1.11 -1.65
N TRP A 238 6.83 -0.46 -2.26
CA TRP A 238 6.89 1.00 -2.41
C TRP A 238 5.81 1.59 -3.33
N THR A 239 5.02 0.76 -3.97
CA THR A 239 3.88 1.21 -4.78
C THR A 239 2.88 2.01 -3.95
N ILE A 240 2.61 1.59 -2.72
CA ILE A 240 1.67 2.29 -1.82
C ILE A 240 2.15 3.71 -1.53
N GLU A 241 3.44 3.89 -1.22
CA GLU A 241 4.01 5.21 -0.98
C GLU A 241 3.98 6.07 -2.24
N ASN A 242 4.46 5.55 -3.38
CA ASN A 242 4.61 6.33 -4.60
C ASN A 242 3.28 6.59 -5.33
N LYS A 243 2.39 5.59 -5.39
CA LYS A 243 1.16 5.66 -6.19
C LYS A 243 -0.06 6.16 -5.39
N VAL A 244 -0.02 6.10 -4.06
CA VAL A 244 -1.14 6.50 -3.21
C VAL A 244 -0.73 7.63 -2.25
N HIS A 245 0.19 7.41 -1.33
CA HIS A 245 0.52 8.39 -0.29
C HIS A 245 1.08 9.69 -0.88
N HIS A 246 2.07 9.59 -1.76
CA HIS A 246 2.64 10.74 -2.47
C HIS A 246 1.58 11.49 -3.30
N VAL A 247 0.67 10.78 -3.96
CA VAL A 247 -0.41 11.40 -4.74
C VAL A 247 -1.39 12.14 -3.83
N ARG A 248 -1.72 11.58 -2.66
CA ARG A 248 -2.56 12.26 -1.66
C ARG A 248 -1.92 13.56 -1.20
N ASP A 249 -0.60 13.55 -0.95
CA ASP A 249 0.10 14.75 -0.48
C ASP A 249 0.30 15.78 -1.59
N VAL A 250 0.77 15.36 -2.76
CA VAL A 250 1.21 16.30 -3.82
C VAL A 250 0.05 16.70 -4.73
N THR A 251 -0.84 15.77 -5.11
CA THR A 251 -1.94 16.08 -6.04
C THR A 251 -3.17 16.61 -5.32
N PHE A 252 -3.51 16.02 -4.16
CA PHE A 252 -4.70 16.39 -3.40
C PHE A 252 -4.40 17.28 -2.19
N ASP A 253 -3.14 17.64 -1.96
CA ASP A 253 -2.68 18.55 -0.89
C ASP A 253 -3.23 18.15 0.50
N GLU A 254 -3.20 16.85 0.81
CA GLU A 254 -3.84 16.29 2.00
C GLU A 254 -3.22 16.82 3.29
N ASP A 255 -1.90 16.98 3.32
CA ASP A 255 -1.19 17.48 4.50
C ASP A 255 -1.52 18.94 4.84
N ARG A 256 -2.06 19.71 3.88
CA ARG A 256 -2.59 21.07 4.10
C ARG A 256 -4.08 21.10 4.39
N SER A 257 -4.79 19.99 4.25
CA SER A 257 -6.23 19.92 4.47
C SER A 257 -6.58 20.23 5.92
N GLN A 258 -7.43 21.23 6.12
CA GLN A 258 -7.93 21.62 7.43
C GLN A 258 -9.28 20.99 7.79
N THR A 259 -9.64 19.89 7.15
CA THR A 259 -10.88 19.15 7.43
C THR A 259 -10.70 18.35 8.72
N ARG A 260 -11.07 18.97 9.88
CA ARG A 260 -10.73 18.48 11.22
C ARG A 260 -11.94 18.05 12.06
N THR A 261 -13.16 18.38 11.63
CA THR A 261 -14.37 18.17 12.41
C THR A 261 -14.82 16.71 12.32
N GLY A 262 -14.99 16.04 13.47
CA GLY A 262 -15.51 14.69 13.56
C GLY A 262 -14.69 13.69 12.73
N THR A 263 -15.39 12.91 11.92
CA THR A 263 -14.84 11.86 11.05
C THR A 263 -14.49 12.36 9.64
N SER A 264 -14.69 13.65 9.36
CA SER A 264 -14.55 14.21 8.01
C SER A 264 -13.15 14.03 7.39
N ALA A 265 -12.10 13.95 8.20
CA ALA A 265 -10.76 13.67 7.72
C ALA A 265 -10.65 12.27 7.08
N GLN A 266 -11.23 11.25 7.72
CA GLN A 266 -11.29 9.89 7.19
C GLN A 266 -12.13 9.84 5.91
N VAL A 267 -13.33 10.42 5.93
CA VAL A 267 -14.22 10.50 4.75
C VAL A 267 -13.51 11.17 3.55
N MET A 268 -12.78 12.27 3.79
CA MET A 268 -12.02 12.93 2.72
C MET A 268 -10.86 12.08 2.22
N THR A 269 -10.22 11.29 3.07
CA THR A 269 -9.20 10.33 2.66
C THR A 269 -9.79 9.23 1.79
N THR A 270 -10.97 8.70 2.16
CA THR A 270 -11.71 7.73 1.36
C THR A 270 -11.98 8.26 -0.05
N PHE A 271 -12.49 9.49 -0.18
CA PHE A 271 -12.72 10.10 -1.49
C PHE A 271 -11.43 10.29 -2.31
N ARG A 272 -10.30 10.65 -1.68
CA ARG A 272 -9.01 10.73 -2.38
C ARG A 272 -8.57 9.37 -2.89
N ASN A 273 -8.67 8.34 -2.06
CA ASN A 273 -8.30 6.96 -2.44
C ASN A 273 -9.18 6.43 -3.57
N ILE A 274 -10.49 6.70 -3.54
CA ILE A 274 -11.41 6.35 -4.62
C ILE A 274 -11.04 7.10 -5.91
N ALA A 275 -10.79 8.40 -5.85
CA ALA A 275 -10.39 9.17 -7.01
C ALA A 275 -9.08 8.65 -7.63
N ILE A 276 -8.07 8.30 -6.80
CA ILE A 276 -6.84 7.65 -7.26
C ILE A 276 -7.16 6.33 -7.96
N SER A 277 -7.96 5.48 -7.33
CA SER A 277 -8.31 4.15 -7.85
C SER A 277 -9.05 4.24 -9.18
N LEU A 278 -10.06 5.11 -9.30
CA LEU A 278 -10.81 5.31 -10.54
C LEU A 278 -9.93 5.82 -11.68
N HIS A 279 -9.05 6.79 -11.40
CA HIS A 279 -8.10 7.26 -12.40
C HIS A 279 -7.14 6.15 -12.86
N ARG A 280 -6.68 5.28 -11.93
CA ARG A 280 -5.84 4.13 -12.27
C ARG A 280 -6.58 3.12 -13.13
N LEU A 281 -7.80 2.77 -12.78
CA LEU A 281 -8.65 1.86 -13.56
C LEU A 281 -8.96 2.41 -14.95
N ALA A 282 -9.10 3.72 -15.08
CA ALA A 282 -9.26 4.40 -16.37
C ALA A 282 -7.95 4.55 -17.17
N GLY A 283 -6.83 3.95 -16.72
CA GLY A 283 -5.55 4.00 -17.43
C GLY A 283 -4.88 5.38 -17.43
N ALA A 284 -5.21 6.27 -16.50
CA ALA A 284 -4.63 7.60 -16.46
C ALA A 284 -3.11 7.57 -16.22
N PRO A 285 -2.29 8.15 -17.09
CA PRO A 285 -0.83 8.10 -16.95
C PRO A 285 -0.34 8.87 -15.71
N THR A 286 -1.02 9.97 -15.36
CA THR A 286 -0.78 10.73 -14.13
C THR A 286 -2.08 11.20 -13.50
N ILE A 287 -2.22 10.97 -12.20
CA ILE A 287 -3.42 11.38 -11.43
C ILE A 287 -3.59 12.90 -11.45
N ALA A 288 -2.50 13.66 -11.33
CA ALA A 288 -2.54 15.12 -11.36
C ALA A 288 -3.10 15.68 -12.68
N GLN A 289 -2.73 15.08 -13.82
CA GLN A 289 -3.25 15.50 -15.13
C GLN A 289 -4.73 15.16 -15.27
N ALA A 290 -5.12 13.94 -14.89
CA ALA A 290 -6.50 13.48 -14.94
C ALA A 290 -7.41 14.33 -14.05
N THR A 291 -6.98 14.62 -12.82
CA THR A 291 -7.71 15.50 -11.89
C THR A 291 -7.90 16.91 -12.49
N ARG A 292 -6.85 17.53 -13.06
CA ARG A 292 -6.98 18.84 -13.73
C ARG A 292 -7.93 18.79 -14.93
N ALA A 293 -7.94 17.68 -15.66
CA ALA A 293 -8.87 17.50 -16.80
C ALA A 293 -10.34 17.46 -16.34
N ILE A 294 -10.62 16.76 -15.22
CA ILE A 294 -11.96 16.75 -14.60
C ILE A 294 -12.32 18.13 -14.03
N MET A 295 -11.39 18.83 -13.37
CA MET A 295 -11.66 20.18 -12.86
C MET A 295 -12.07 21.16 -13.95
N ARG A 296 -11.51 21.03 -15.16
CA ARG A 296 -11.87 21.87 -16.33
C ARG A 296 -13.20 21.42 -16.95
N ARG A 297 -13.50 20.12 -16.93
CA ARG A 297 -14.70 19.52 -17.54
C ARG A 297 -15.27 18.46 -16.58
N PRO A 298 -16.10 18.89 -15.60
CA PRO A 298 -16.62 18.01 -14.53
C PRO A 298 -17.43 16.81 -15.06
N GLU A 299 -18.05 16.94 -16.23
CA GLU A 299 -18.79 15.85 -16.88
C GLU A 299 -17.95 14.60 -17.15
N ARG A 300 -16.61 14.74 -17.21
CA ARG A 300 -15.68 13.62 -17.38
C ARG A 300 -15.62 12.67 -16.18
N VAL A 301 -16.20 13.06 -15.05
CA VAL A 301 -16.28 12.15 -13.89
C VAL A 301 -17.34 11.08 -14.09
N LEU A 302 -18.41 11.38 -14.85
CA LEU A 302 -19.55 10.47 -14.99
C LEU A 302 -19.16 9.08 -15.47
N PRO A 303 -18.37 8.91 -16.56
CA PRO A 303 -17.95 7.57 -17.01
C PRO A 303 -17.08 6.80 -15.99
N LEU A 304 -16.51 7.48 -15.01
CA LEU A 304 -15.70 6.85 -13.97
C LEU A 304 -16.55 6.29 -12.83
N VAL A 305 -17.77 6.78 -12.66
CA VAL A 305 -18.65 6.44 -11.52
C VAL A 305 -19.95 5.72 -11.94
N THR A 306 -20.20 5.63 -13.23
CA THR A 306 -21.26 4.81 -13.85
C THR A 306 -20.69 3.50 -14.37
#